data_da07310d282780c821ffd6b9e4bc130a
#
_entry.id   da07310d282780c821ffd6b9e4bc130a
#
_cell.length_a   1.000
_cell.length_b   1.000
_cell.length_c   1.000
_cell.angle_alpha   90.00
_cell.angle_beta   90.00
_cell.angle_gamma   90.00
#
_symmetry.space_group_name_H-M   'P 1'
#
loop_
_entity.id
_entity.type
_entity.pdbx_description
1 polymer ?
#
loop_
_entity_poly.entity_id
_entity_poly.type
_entity_poly.pdbx_seq_one_letter_code
_entity_poly.pdbx_strand_id
1 'polypeptide(L)'
;ESLQSIAPFGRDGKVRALAVTGDHRSPPFPDLPTVAGAGVPRYVAAPWTGGLAPAGVPRPVVEKLNAAINRAPKSEAFLDKFSKFGDEPGGGTPEEFAATIKADSTKWADVVKRSGAKLD
;
A
#
# COMPACT_ATOMS: atom_id res chain seq x y z
N GLU A 1 3.06 9.77 -6.37
CA GLU A 1 4.08 9.71 -5.34
C GLU A 1 3.60 8.93 -4.11
N SER A 2 4.53 8.28 -3.39
CA SER A 2 4.21 7.63 -2.11
C SER A 2 4.01 8.69 -1.03
N LEU A 3 3.17 8.37 -0.04
CA LEU A 3 2.95 9.27 1.08
C LEU A 3 4.24 9.53 1.85
N GLN A 4 5.12 8.54 1.96
CA GLN A 4 6.44 8.66 2.60
C GLN A 4 7.30 9.77 1.99
N SER A 5 7.36 9.82 0.66
CA SER A 5 8.21 10.79 -0.05
C SER A 5 7.65 12.20 -0.01
N ILE A 6 6.31 12.37 -0.01
CA ILE A 6 5.68 13.69 -0.11
C ILE A 6 5.28 14.30 1.24
N ALA A 7 5.10 13.49 2.29
CA ALA A 7 4.65 13.94 3.60
C ALA A 7 5.50 15.06 4.23
N PRO A 8 6.85 15.02 4.18
CA PRO A 8 7.66 16.11 4.70
C PRO A 8 7.38 17.45 4.01
N PHE A 9 7.24 17.43 2.69
CA PHE A 9 6.97 18.65 1.91
C PHE A 9 5.57 19.22 2.17
N GLY A 10 4.58 18.34 2.43
CA GLY A 10 3.25 18.76 2.84
C GLY A 10 3.24 19.42 4.22
N ARG A 11 3.98 18.86 5.19
CA ARG A 11 4.11 19.44 6.54
C ARG A 11 4.84 20.78 6.52
N ASP A 12 5.86 20.91 5.68
CA ASP A 12 6.61 22.16 5.48
C ASP A 12 5.84 23.21 4.65
N GLY A 13 4.63 22.93 4.19
CA GLY A 13 3.84 23.82 3.34
C GLY A 13 4.39 24.03 1.92
N LYS A 14 5.38 23.23 1.50
CA LYS A 14 5.98 23.32 0.16
C LYS A 14 5.10 22.74 -0.93
N VAL A 15 4.19 21.85 -0.57
CA VAL A 15 3.17 21.27 -1.44
C VAL A 15 1.82 21.26 -0.74
N ARG A 16 0.75 21.43 -1.51
CA ARG A 16 -0.61 21.33 -1.00
C ARG A 16 -1.16 19.94 -1.27
N ALA A 17 -1.37 19.16 -0.21
CA ALA A 17 -2.06 17.89 -0.32
C ALA A 17 -3.56 18.12 -0.56
N LEU A 18 -4.14 17.39 -1.50
CA LEU A 18 -5.56 17.53 -1.90
C LEU A 18 -6.39 16.33 -1.46
N ALA A 19 -5.89 15.13 -1.63
CA ALA A 19 -6.56 13.89 -1.29
C ALA A 19 -5.57 12.73 -1.21
N VAL A 20 -5.97 11.64 -0.57
CA VAL A 20 -5.25 10.37 -0.58
C VAL A 20 -5.88 9.41 -1.58
N THR A 21 -5.07 8.53 -2.19
CA THR A 21 -5.50 7.61 -3.24
C THR A 21 -5.94 6.24 -2.72
N GLY A 22 -5.84 6.01 -1.42
CA GLY A 22 -6.33 4.82 -0.73
C GLY A 22 -7.86 4.77 -0.65
N ASP A 23 -8.40 3.68 -0.15
CA ASP A 23 -9.84 3.47 0.07
C ASP A 23 -10.35 4.12 1.38
N HIS A 24 -9.45 4.52 2.26
CA HIS A 24 -9.74 5.23 3.51
C HIS A 24 -8.74 6.38 3.73
N ARG A 25 -9.07 7.26 4.69
CA ARG A 25 -8.20 8.39 5.07
C ARG A 25 -6.93 7.87 5.74
N SER A 26 -5.82 8.50 5.43
CA SER A 26 -4.53 8.14 6.04
C SER A 26 -4.42 8.69 7.46
N PRO A 27 -4.06 7.88 8.46
CA PRO A 27 -3.89 8.34 9.84
C PRO A 27 -2.97 9.54 10.03
N PRO A 28 -1.81 9.65 9.31
CA PRO A 28 -0.97 10.83 9.39
C PRO A 28 -1.56 12.12 8.78
N PHE A 29 -2.63 11.99 7.98
CA PHE A 29 -3.32 13.11 7.34
C PHE A 29 -4.85 12.93 7.43
N PRO A 30 -5.42 12.95 8.64
CA PRO A 30 -6.83 12.62 8.85
C PRO A 30 -7.81 13.61 8.20
N ASP A 31 -7.37 14.84 7.95
CA ASP A 31 -8.18 15.88 7.32
C ASP A 31 -8.28 15.73 5.79
N LEU A 32 -7.37 14.96 5.17
CA LEU A 32 -7.42 14.75 3.74
C LEU A 32 -8.52 13.74 3.36
N PRO A 33 -9.41 14.09 2.43
CA PRO A 33 -10.38 13.15 1.89
C PRO A 33 -9.68 12.07 1.05
N THR A 34 -10.35 10.96 0.80
CA THR A 34 -9.98 10.07 -0.30
C THR A 34 -10.37 10.68 -1.64
N VAL A 35 -9.70 10.30 -2.72
CA VAL A 35 -10.08 10.71 -4.08
C VAL A 35 -11.52 10.29 -4.40
N ALA A 36 -11.94 9.10 -3.93
CA ALA A 36 -13.30 8.63 -4.07
C ALA A 36 -14.30 9.52 -3.33
N GLY A 37 -13.97 9.94 -2.10
CA GLY A 37 -14.80 10.86 -1.30
C GLY A 37 -14.78 12.30 -1.81
N ALA A 38 -13.77 12.70 -2.58
CA ALA A 38 -13.65 14.01 -3.19
C ALA A 38 -14.35 14.14 -4.57
N GLY A 39 -15.09 13.13 -5.01
CA GLY A 39 -15.94 13.22 -6.20
C GLY A 39 -15.55 12.31 -7.37
N VAL A 40 -14.56 11.41 -7.20
CA VAL A 40 -14.21 10.39 -8.20
C VAL A 40 -14.56 8.99 -7.64
N PRO A 41 -15.82 8.58 -7.71
CA PRO A 41 -16.28 7.35 -7.06
C PRO A 41 -15.54 6.12 -7.61
N ARG A 42 -15.29 5.15 -6.74
CA ARG A 42 -14.56 3.90 -7.03
C ARG A 42 -13.08 4.07 -7.37
N TYR A 43 -12.52 5.27 -7.21
CA TYR A 43 -11.08 5.44 -7.39
C TYR A 43 -10.33 4.90 -6.17
N VAL A 44 -9.50 3.88 -6.38
CA VAL A 44 -8.53 3.36 -5.40
C VAL A 44 -7.24 3.00 -6.12
N ALA A 45 -6.14 3.61 -5.70
CA ALA A 45 -4.80 3.38 -6.23
C ALA A 45 -3.79 3.44 -5.08
N ALA A 46 -3.84 2.45 -4.19
CA ALA A 46 -2.90 2.32 -3.08
C ALA A 46 -1.75 1.40 -3.51
N PRO A 47 -0.49 1.87 -3.48
CA PRO A 47 0.65 1.00 -3.64
C PRO A 47 0.79 0.10 -2.40
N TRP A 48 1.28 -1.10 -2.59
CA TRP A 48 1.62 -2.02 -1.52
C TRP A 48 3.02 -2.59 -1.72
N THR A 49 3.64 -3.01 -0.63
CA THR A 49 4.93 -3.71 -0.64
C THR A 49 4.75 -5.07 0.02
N GLY A 50 5.31 -6.11 -0.59
CA GLY A 50 5.20 -7.46 -0.08
C GLY A 50 6.49 -8.27 -0.23
N GLY A 51 6.64 -9.31 0.57
CA GLY A 51 7.73 -10.27 0.49
C GLY A 51 7.36 -11.44 -0.42
N LEU A 52 8.26 -11.81 -1.33
CA LEU A 52 8.13 -12.99 -2.17
C LEU A 52 9.29 -13.95 -1.88
N ALA A 53 9.01 -15.25 -1.92
CA ALA A 53 10.02 -16.29 -1.84
C ALA A 53 10.23 -16.93 -3.23
N PRO A 54 11.42 -17.48 -3.53
CA PRO A 54 11.65 -18.25 -4.74
C PRO A 54 10.65 -19.41 -4.88
N ALA A 55 10.38 -19.80 -6.12
CA ALA A 55 9.57 -20.99 -6.37
C ALA A 55 10.22 -22.24 -5.75
N GLY A 56 9.39 -23.12 -5.19
CA GLY A 56 9.88 -24.37 -4.60
C GLY A 56 10.37 -24.27 -3.15
N VAL A 57 10.30 -23.10 -2.50
CA VAL A 57 10.56 -23.01 -1.06
C VAL A 57 9.55 -23.89 -0.30
N PRO A 58 10.02 -24.77 0.63
CA PRO A 58 9.14 -25.63 1.39
C PRO A 58 8.07 -24.87 2.17
N ARG A 59 6.84 -25.37 2.15
CA ARG A 59 5.70 -24.71 2.81
C ARG A 59 5.96 -24.36 4.29
N PRO A 60 6.57 -25.20 5.13
CA PRO A 60 6.87 -24.85 6.52
C PRO A 60 7.77 -23.60 6.66
N VAL A 61 8.67 -23.36 5.70
CA VAL A 61 9.52 -22.16 5.69
C VAL A 61 8.68 -20.92 5.40
N VAL A 62 7.79 -21.00 4.38
CA VAL A 62 6.87 -19.91 4.05
C VAL A 62 5.97 -19.59 5.25
N GLU A 63 5.40 -20.59 5.91
CA GLU A 63 4.54 -20.41 7.08
C GLU A 63 5.29 -19.78 8.25
N LYS A 64 6.54 -20.19 8.51
CA LYS A 64 7.38 -19.60 9.55
C LYS A 64 7.70 -18.13 9.28
N LEU A 65 8.03 -17.80 8.03
CA LEU A 65 8.29 -16.42 7.62
C LEU A 65 7.01 -15.57 7.70
N ASN A 66 5.89 -16.06 7.20
CA ASN A 66 4.60 -15.39 7.27
C ASN A 66 4.19 -15.13 8.73
N ALA A 67 4.34 -16.11 9.61
CA ALA A 67 4.06 -15.92 11.03
C ALA A 67 4.98 -14.88 11.68
N ALA A 68 6.24 -14.78 11.26
CA ALA A 68 7.17 -13.76 11.76
C ALA A 68 6.78 -12.37 11.27
N ILE A 69 6.44 -12.23 10.00
CA ILE A 69 5.97 -10.97 9.38
C ILE A 69 4.69 -10.48 10.07
N ASN A 70 3.71 -11.36 10.25
CA ASN A 70 2.43 -11.00 10.91
C ASN A 70 2.55 -10.68 12.41
N ARG A 71 3.70 -10.97 13.05
CA ARG A 71 3.98 -10.54 14.43
C ARG A 71 4.53 -9.11 14.50
N ALA A 72 5.24 -8.66 13.48
CA ALA A 72 5.89 -7.34 13.48
C ALA A 72 4.89 -6.18 13.74
N PRO A 73 3.70 -6.13 13.10
CA PRO A 73 2.69 -5.10 13.35
C PRO A 73 2.09 -5.08 14.76
N LYS A 74 2.38 -6.08 15.59
CA LYS A 74 1.92 -6.14 16.99
C LYS A 74 2.90 -5.48 17.95
N SER A 75 4.04 -5.03 17.48
CA SER A 75 5.09 -4.37 18.25
C SER A 75 4.90 -2.86 18.19
N GLU A 76 4.84 -2.18 19.35
CA GLU A 76 4.75 -0.71 19.43
C GLU A 76 5.90 -0.04 18.69
N ALA A 77 7.14 -0.54 18.84
CA ALA A 77 8.31 -0.01 18.17
C ALA A 77 8.21 -0.10 16.63
N PHE A 78 7.50 -1.10 16.12
CA PHE A 78 7.23 -1.23 14.68
C PHE A 78 6.16 -0.23 14.24
N LEU A 79 5.06 -0.14 14.97
CA LEU A 79 3.96 0.79 14.68
C LEU A 79 4.43 2.25 14.72
N ASP A 80 5.25 2.61 15.72
CA ASP A 80 5.86 3.93 15.83
C ASP A 80 6.70 4.32 14.61
N LYS A 81 7.46 3.38 14.06
CA LYS A 81 8.25 3.63 12.85
C LYS A 81 7.35 3.79 11.62
N PHE A 82 6.39 2.88 11.44
CA PHE A 82 5.50 2.90 10.29
C PHE A 82 4.61 4.15 10.25
N SER A 83 4.05 4.56 11.38
CA SER A 83 3.23 5.77 11.46
C SER A 83 3.99 7.04 11.09
N LYS A 84 5.29 7.12 11.42
CA LYS A 84 6.15 8.26 11.05
C LYS A 84 6.36 8.36 9.53
N PHE A 85 6.35 7.25 8.84
CA PHE A 85 6.50 7.20 7.38
C PHE A 85 5.16 7.33 6.64
N GLY A 86 4.05 7.28 7.34
CA GLY A 86 2.72 7.36 6.71
C GLY A 86 2.25 6.06 6.06
N ASP A 87 2.95 4.97 6.35
CA ASP A 87 2.55 3.64 5.89
C ASP A 87 1.65 2.95 6.91
N GLU A 88 0.81 2.09 6.41
CA GLU A 88 0.00 1.21 7.23
C GLU A 88 0.57 -0.21 7.19
N PRO A 89 0.75 -0.84 8.35
CA PRO A 89 1.25 -2.20 8.38
C PRO A 89 0.21 -3.17 7.82
N GLY A 90 0.61 -3.88 6.78
CA GLY A 90 -0.16 -4.98 6.22
C GLY A 90 0.05 -6.29 6.99
N GLY A 91 -0.60 -7.34 6.52
CA GLY A 91 -0.49 -8.69 7.03
C GLY A 91 -1.40 -9.63 6.25
N GLY A 92 -1.59 -10.84 6.76
CA GLY A 92 -2.46 -11.83 6.15
C GLY A 92 -1.73 -13.14 5.79
N THR A 93 -2.41 -13.98 5.03
CA THR A 93 -1.90 -15.27 4.57
C THR A 93 -1.19 -15.16 3.22
N PRO A 94 -0.33 -16.11 2.86
CA PRO A 94 0.25 -16.17 1.52
C PRO A 94 -0.81 -16.24 0.42
N GLU A 95 -1.93 -16.93 0.68
CA GLU A 95 -3.04 -17.08 -0.24
C GLU A 95 -3.79 -15.76 -0.49
N GLU A 96 -4.01 -14.97 0.56
CA GLU A 96 -4.59 -13.61 0.45
C GLU A 96 -3.68 -12.69 -0.34
N PHE A 97 -2.37 -12.75 -0.09
CA PHE A 97 -1.42 -11.95 -0.86
C PHE A 97 -1.36 -12.37 -2.33
N ALA A 98 -1.41 -13.67 -2.63
CA ALA A 98 -1.48 -14.17 -4.00
C ALA A 98 -2.76 -13.67 -4.72
N ALA A 99 -3.89 -13.63 -4.02
CA ALA A 99 -5.15 -13.09 -4.55
C ALA A 99 -5.02 -11.58 -4.86
N THR A 100 -4.38 -10.81 -3.98
CA THR A 100 -4.09 -9.37 -4.17
C THR A 100 -3.23 -9.15 -5.42
N ILE A 101 -2.14 -9.90 -5.57
CA ILE A 101 -1.27 -9.82 -6.75
C ILE A 101 -2.05 -10.09 -8.03
N LYS A 102 -2.88 -11.14 -8.03
CA LYS A 102 -3.69 -11.50 -9.20
C LYS A 102 -4.71 -10.42 -9.56
N ALA A 103 -5.41 -9.89 -8.55
CA ALA A 103 -6.43 -8.85 -8.74
C ALA A 103 -5.78 -7.56 -9.30
N ASP A 104 -4.69 -7.11 -8.70
CA ASP A 104 -3.98 -5.91 -9.13
C ASP A 104 -3.34 -6.09 -10.51
N SER A 105 -2.75 -7.24 -10.81
CA SER A 105 -2.22 -7.52 -12.15
C SER A 105 -3.31 -7.38 -13.23
N THR A 106 -4.51 -7.88 -12.96
CA THR A 106 -5.64 -7.75 -13.89
C THR A 106 -6.11 -6.29 -14.02
N LYS A 107 -6.29 -5.61 -12.89
CA LYS A 107 -6.73 -4.21 -12.82
C LYS A 107 -5.75 -3.30 -13.58
N TRP A 108 -4.48 -3.40 -13.26
CA TRP A 108 -3.47 -2.50 -13.84
C TRP A 108 -3.19 -2.81 -15.30
N ALA A 109 -3.28 -4.07 -15.75
CA ALA A 109 -3.20 -4.42 -17.16
C ALA A 109 -4.31 -3.71 -17.99
N ASP A 110 -5.54 -3.68 -17.48
CA ASP A 110 -6.63 -2.94 -18.14
C ASP A 110 -6.39 -1.43 -18.13
N VAL A 111 -5.97 -0.87 -17.00
CA VAL A 111 -5.66 0.56 -16.89
C VAL A 111 -4.57 0.98 -17.85
N VAL A 112 -3.44 0.25 -17.92
CA VAL A 112 -2.34 0.54 -18.85
C VAL A 112 -2.82 0.47 -20.29
N LYS A 113 -3.58 -0.57 -20.65
CA LYS A 113 -4.15 -0.69 -22.00
C LYS A 113 -5.05 0.50 -22.38
N ARG A 114 -5.91 0.93 -21.45
CA ARG A 114 -6.87 2.03 -21.70
C ARG A 114 -6.21 3.41 -21.70
N SER A 115 -5.17 3.61 -20.89
CA SER A 115 -4.44 4.88 -20.83
C SER A 115 -3.51 5.10 -22.03
N GLY A 116 -3.17 4.05 -22.78
CA GLY A 116 -2.19 4.11 -23.86
C GLY A 116 -0.75 4.32 -23.36
N ALA A 117 -0.50 4.16 -22.05
CA ALA A 117 0.82 4.31 -21.48
C ALA A 117 1.82 3.32 -22.10
N LYS A 118 2.99 3.82 -22.46
CA LYS A 118 4.11 3.03 -22.98
C LYS A 118 5.32 3.29 -22.10
N LEU A 119 6.16 2.27 -21.95
CA LEU A 119 7.51 2.43 -21.40
C LEU A 119 8.41 2.78 -22.58
N ASP A 120 9.10 3.92 -22.47
CA ASP A 120 10.16 4.32 -23.40
C ASP A 120 11.44 3.55 -23.10
#